data_fc483e80bc51f92ea296bda31006803c
#
_entry.id   fc483e80bc51f92ea296bda31006803c
#
_cell.length_a   1.000
_cell.length_b   1.000
_cell.length_c   1.000
_cell.angle_alpha   90.00
_cell.angle_beta   90.00
_cell.angle_gamma   90.00
#
_symmetry.space_group_name_H-M   'P 1'
#
loop_
_entity.id
_entity.type
_entity.pdbx_description
1 polymer ?
#
loop_
_entity_poly.entity_id
_entity_poly.type
_entity_poly.pdbx_seq_one_letter_code
_entity_poly.pdbx_strand_id
1 'polypeptide(L)'
;MAVEISNKMSLSIAVIDPNNCNPTVSESFHTRVSAITPTTKDFLKSINVWNELERKNAFVATQVWDQNSHGHLNFHASDEDLKNLGYIIENDVIQSALFRAIETSNATMIQASLVELNANKIGYKVVLDNGQTLSCKLLIGADGPQSKVRSLANIDFKEHNYNQKAIIANVLTEKPLKQTTWQRFLSDSILAFLPLSDNQASIVWSCKNSLANALEKLDDIEFNKRITDASEYRFGSLELQSARKNFPLVSRSANQYVLESLALIGDAAHNIHPLAGQGVNLGFSDVMELSQQLQDSKPNALGDFLVLRKYARARRLDNEVMAKTMTGLDWIYKENMEPIRWLRGYGMNLIDHTPALKSFFQRQALGKIKKN
;
A
#
# COMPACT_ATOMS: atom_id res chain seq x y z
N MET A 1 -5.01 8.32 -11.15
CA MET A 1 -4.58 9.66 -11.62
C MET A 1 -5.17 9.99 -12.98
N ALA A 2 -4.93 9.22 -14.05
CA ALA A 2 -5.47 9.50 -15.38
C ALA A 2 -7.00 9.64 -15.39
N VAL A 3 -7.73 8.68 -14.84
CA VAL A 3 -9.20 8.72 -14.71
C VAL A 3 -9.67 9.94 -13.91
N GLU A 4 -9.02 10.24 -12.79
CA GLU A 4 -9.38 11.37 -11.92
C GLU A 4 -9.21 12.71 -12.66
N ILE A 5 -8.09 12.89 -13.36
CA ILE A 5 -7.84 14.12 -14.14
C ILE A 5 -8.78 14.18 -15.34
N SER A 6 -9.00 13.07 -16.05
CA SER A 6 -9.91 13.00 -17.19
C SER A 6 -11.34 13.41 -16.82
N ASN A 7 -11.80 13.07 -15.64
CA ASN A 7 -13.14 13.41 -15.16
C ASN A 7 -13.28 14.88 -14.74
N LYS A 8 -12.18 15.53 -14.36
CA LYS A 8 -12.22 16.86 -13.73
C LYS A 8 -11.60 17.97 -14.58
N MET A 9 -10.79 17.63 -15.56
CA MET A 9 -10.04 18.60 -16.36
C MET A 9 -10.06 18.21 -17.83
N SER A 10 -10.26 19.18 -18.73
CA SER A 10 -10.19 18.97 -20.19
C SER A 10 -8.73 18.96 -20.65
N LEU A 11 -8.03 17.86 -20.40
CA LEU A 11 -6.62 17.67 -20.76
C LEU A 11 -6.46 16.47 -21.70
N SER A 12 -5.47 16.54 -22.60
CA SER A 12 -4.99 15.37 -23.33
C SER A 12 -4.08 14.54 -22.41
N ILE A 13 -4.43 13.29 -22.16
CA ILE A 13 -3.75 12.39 -21.22
C ILE A 13 -3.28 11.16 -21.96
N ALA A 14 -1.99 10.82 -21.81
CA ALA A 14 -1.43 9.54 -22.24
C ALA A 14 -1.00 8.74 -21.00
N VAL A 15 -1.36 7.47 -20.97
CA VAL A 15 -0.90 6.49 -19.96
C VAL A 15 0.02 5.51 -20.67
N ILE A 16 1.27 5.43 -20.23
CA ILE A 16 2.29 4.56 -20.79
C ILE A 16 2.53 3.41 -19.81
N ASP A 17 2.28 2.18 -20.24
CA ASP A 17 2.53 0.97 -19.47
C ASP A 17 3.03 -0.15 -20.39
N PRO A 18 4.15 -0.83 -20.09
CA PRO A 18 4.67 -1.92 -20.92
C PRO A 18 3.82 -3.19 -20.86
N ASN A 19 3.04 -3.36 -19.81
CA ASN A 19 2.26 -4.55 -19.61
C ASN A 19 0.95 -4.53 -20.40
N ASN A 20 0.45 -5.72 -20.73
CA ASN A 20 -0.90 -5.82 -21.31
C ASN A 20 -1.93 -5.43 -20.25
N CYS A 21 -2.65 -4.40 -20.54
CA CYS A 21 -3.35 -3.57 -19.57
C CYS A 21 -4.61 -4.19 -18.95
N ASN A 22 -4.97 -5.44 -19.28
CA ASN A 22 -6.17 -6.07 -18.70
C ASN A 22 -5.79 -7.33 -17.94
N PRO A 23 -5.45 -7.25 -16.63
CA PRO A 23 -5.20 -8.46 -15.85
C PRO A 23 -6.48 -9.27 -15.78
N THR A 24 -6.38 -10.54 -16.19
CA THR A 24 -7.48 -11.49 -16.02
C THR A 24 -7.64 -11.78 -14.53
N VAL A 25 -8.78 -11.43 -13.96
CA VAL A 25 -9.10 -11.80 -12.59
C VAL A 25 -9.36 -13.29 -12.53
N SER A 26 -8.51 -14.04 -11.82
CA SER A 26 -8.66 -15.48 -11.63
C SER A 26 -9.85 -15.81 -10.73
N GLU A 27 -10.44 -17.01 -10.86
CA GLU A 27 -11.45 -17.52 -9.92
C GLU A 27 -10.85 -17.72 -8.51
N SER A 28 -9.60 -18.19 -8.41
CA SER A 28 -8.88 -18.29 -7.15
C SER A 28 -8.36 -16.92 -6.70
N PHE A 29 -8.28 -16.73 -5.38
CA PHE A 29 -7.74 -15.49 -4.82
C PHE A 29 -6.26 -15.31 -5.14
N HIS A 30 -5.91 -14.14 -5.64
CA HIS A 30 -4.52 -13.76 -5.83
C HIS A 30 -3.82 -13.53 -4.48
N THR A 31 -2.51 -13.80 -4.41
CA THR A 31 -1.74 -13.71 -3.16
C THR A 31 -1.44 -12.27 -2.73
N ARG A 32 -1.41 -11.31 -3.67
CA ARG A 32 -1.18 -9.90 -3.35
C ARG A 32 -2.50 -9.18 -3.13
N VAL A 33 -2.73 -8.77 -1.91
CA VAL A 33 -3.92 -8.03 -1.51
C VAL A 33 -3.55 -6.71 -0.84
N SER A 34 -4.49 -5.79 -0.81
CA SER A 34 -4.38 -4.51 -0.13
C SER A 34 -5.55 -4.30 0.81
N ALA A 35 -5.27 -3.71 1.98
CA ALA A 35 -6.28 -3.24 2.91
C ALA A 35 -6.70 -1.83 2.51
N ILE A 36 -7.83 -1.69 1.85
CA ILE A 36 -8.35 -0.41 1.37
C ILE A 36 -9.07 0.32 2.49
N THR A 37 -8.61 1.53 2.80
CA THR A 37 -9.22 2.39 3.83
C THR A 37 -10.54 3.00 3.36
N PRO A 38 -11.41 3.48 4.27
CA PRO A 38 -12.62 4.22 3.91
C PRO A 38 -12.35 5.43 3.02
N THR A 39 -11.28 6.18 3.28
CA THR A 39 -10.88 7.33 2.46
C THR A 39 -10.56 6.92 1.02
N THR A 40 -9.77 5.85 0.85
CA THR A 40 -9.45 5.32 -0.49
C THR A 40 -10.69 4.76 -1.19
N LYS A 41 -11.59 4.09 -0.45
CA LYS A 41 -12.89 3.65 -0.99
C LYS A 41 -13.69 4.82 -1.53
N ASP A 42 -13.81 5.92 -0.77
CA ASP A 42 -14.58 7.08 -1.19
C ASP A 42 -13.96 7.74 -2.43
N PHE A 43 -12.63 7.77 -2.51
CA PHE A 43 -11.94 8.18 -3.73
C PHE A 43 -12.25 7.26 -4.92
N LEU A 44 -12.16 5.94 -4.77
CA LEU A 44 -12.48 4.98 -5.83
C LEU A 44 -13.95 5.08 -6.28
N LYS A 45 -14.87 5.45 -5.37
CA LYS A 45 -16.25 5.77 -5.70
C LYS A 45 -16.37 7.04 -6.54
N SER A 46 -15.62 8.10 -6.20
CA SER A 46 -15.68 9.38 -6.93
C SER A 46 -15.22 9.28 -8.38
N ILE A 47 -14.40 8.28 -8.70
CA ILE A 47 -13.95 7.97 -10.06
C ILE A 47 -14.70 6.77 -10.69
N ASN A 48 -15.84 6.35 -10.12
CA ASN A 48 -16.70 5.26 -10.56
C ASN A 48 -16.04 3.86 -10.62
N VAL A 49 -14.88 3.66 -9.98
CA VAL A 49 -14.16 2.38 -9.97
C VAL A 49 -14.67 1.43 -8.90
N TRP A 50 -15.18 1.94 -7.77
CA TRP A 50 -15.55 1.11 -6.62
C TRP A 50 -16.59 0.03 -6.92
N ASN A 51 -17.56 0.33 -7.75
CA ASN A 51 -18.64 -0.61 -8.09
C ASN A 51 -18.19 -1.69 -9.07
N GLU A 52 -17.11 -1.42 -9.83
CA GLU A 52 -16.50 -2.35 -10.78
C GLU A 52 -15.58 -3.38 -10.11
N LEU A 53 -15.30 -3.23 -8.82
CA LEU A 53 -14.50 -4.20 -8.07
C LEU A 53 -15.33 -5.48 -7.84
N GLU A 54 -14.93 -6.59 -8.43
CA GLU A 54 -15.68 -7.84 -8.40
C GLU A 54 -15.66 -8.51 -7.03
N ARG A 55 -14.52 -8.46 -6.34
CA ARG A 55 -14.33 -9.05 -5.01
C ARG A 55 -13.79 -8.02 -4.04
N LYS A 56 -14.46 -7.88 -2.91
CA LYS A 56 -14.07 -6.98 -1.83
C LYS A 56 -14.61 -7.50 -0.51
N ASN A 57 -13.73 -7.90 0.38
CA ASN A 57 -14.10 -8.42 1.68
C ASN A 57 -13.98 -7.35 2.76
N ALA A 58 -15.10 -6.93 3.34
CA ALA A 58 -15.12 -5.95 4.41
C ALA A 58 -14.55 -6.54 5.71
N PHE A 59 -13.82 -5.75 6.48
CA PHE A 59 -13.46 -6.09 7.84
C PHE A 59 -13.95 -5.03 8.83
N VAL A 60 -14.44 -5.48 9.96
CA VAL A 60 -15.04 -4.64 11.00
C VAL A 60 -14.13 -4.47 12.22
N ALA A 61 -13.12 -5.33 12.33
CA ALA A 61 -12.19 -5.28 13.45
C ALA A 61 -10.75 -5.53 13.00
N THR A 62 -9.81 -5.02 13.79
CA THR A 62 -8.39 -5.35 13.72
C THR A 62 -7.94 -5.76 15.12
N GLN A 63 -7.34 -6.93 15.22
CA GLN A 63 -6.81 -7.43 16.48
C GLN A 63 -5.30 -7.66 16.37
N VAL A 64 -4.59 -7.12 17.33
CA VAL A 64 -3.13 -7.23 17.44
C VAL A 64 -2.78 -7.81 18.79
N TRP A 65 -1.87 -8.80 18.82
CA TRP A 65 -1.36 -9.35 20.06
C TRP A 65 0.12 -9.68 19.96
N ASP A 66 0.76 -9.71 21.11
CA ASP A 66 2.19 -9.94 21.26
C ASP A 66 2.47 -11.29 21.93
N GLN A 67 3.37 -12.08 21.36
CA GLN A 67 3.78 -13.37 21.90
C GLN A 67 4.45 -13.25 23.29
N ASN A 68 5.23 -12.18 23.49
CA ASN A 68 6.15 -12.05 24.61
C ASN A 68 5.60 -11.17 25.74
N SER A 69 4.36 -10.70 25.61
CA SER A 69 3.69 -9.88 26.62
C SER A 69 2.19 -10.15 26.62
N HIS A 70 1.49 -9.68 27.65
CA HIS A 70 0.02 -9.70 27.68
C HIS A 70 -0.61 -8.50 26.92
N GLY A 71 0.15 -7.92 25.98
CA GLY A 71 -0.31 -6.78 25.20
C GLY A 71 -1.33 -7.20 24.14
N HIS A 72 -2.51 -6.58 24.21
CA HIS A 72 -3.56 -6.71 23.21
C HIS A 72 -3.99 -5.32 22.76
N LEU A 73 -4.35 -5.21 21.48
CA LEU A 73 -4.91 -3.98 20.93
C LEU A 73 -6.04 -4.36 19.96
N ASN A 74 -7.24 -3.89 20.24
CA ASN A 74 -8.42 -4.21 19.48
C ASN A 74 -9.05 -2.92 18.95
N PHE A 75 -9.13 -2.77 17.64
CA PHE A 75 -9.88 -1.71 16.98
C PHE A 75 -11.16 -2.30 16.41
N HIS A 76 -12.27 -1.63 16.63
CA HIS A 76 -13.54 -2.01 16.07
C HIS A 76 -14.18 -0.85 15.33
N ALA A 77 -14.94 -1.14 14.27
CA ALA A 77 -15.58 -0.11 13.46
C ALA A 77 -16.57 0.73 14.28
N SER A 78 -17.25 0.11 15.25
CA SER A 78 -18.16 0.80 16.18
C SER A 78 -17.46 1.84 17.08
N ASP A 79 -16.14 1.74 17.29
CA ASP A 79 -15.43 2.71 18.13
C ASP A 79 -15.39 4.11 17.48
N GLU A 80 -15.63 4.20 16.17
CA GLU A 80 -15.64 5.45 15.37
C GLU A 80 -16.97 5.62 14.59
N ASP A 81 -18.03 4.96 14.99
CA ASP A 81 -19.35 4.97 14.33
C ASP A 81 -19.28 4.60 12.84
N LEU A 82 -18.36 3.69 12.48
CA LEU A 82 -18.16 3.23 11.12
C LEU A 82 -18.86 1.89 10.88
N LYS A 83 -19.28 1.67 9.64
CA LYS A 83 -19.83 0.37 9.22
C LYS A 83 -18.73 -0.71 9.14
N ASN A 84 -17.53 -0.34 8.74
CA ASN A 84 -16.34 -1.20 8.67
C ASN A 84 -15.07 -0.35 8.75
N LEU A 85 -13.94 -0.99 9.10
CA LEU A 85 -12.62 -0.35 9.13
C LEU A 85 -11.96 -0.27 7.75
N GLY A 86 -12.38 -1.14 6.83
CA GLY A 86 -11.84 -1.19 5.48
C GLY A 86 -12.26 -2.43 4.72
N TYR A 87 -11.56 -2.69 3.63
CA TYR A 87 -11.80 -3.83 2.74
C TYR A 87 -10.47 -4.47 2.35
N ILE A 88 -10.41 -5.79 2.38
CA ILE A 88 -9.33 -6.54 1.76
C ILE A 88 -9.71 -6.81 0.31
N ILE A 89 -8.85 -6.36 -0.62
CA ILE A 89 -9.09 -6.47 -2.05
C ILE A 89 -7.78 -6.89 -2.72
N GLU A 90 -7.87 -7.80 -3.66
CA GLU A 90 -6.75 -8.25 -4.48
C GLU A 90 -6.26 -7.12 -5.38
N ASN A 91 -4.95 -7.00 -5.53
CA ASN A 91 -4.37 -5.94 -6.36
C ASN A 91 -4.78 -6.06 -7.82
N ASP A 92 -4.93 -7.29 -8.33
CA ASP A 92 -5.35 -7.54 -9.72
C ASP A 92 -6.79 -7.10 -9.96
N VAL A 93 -7.67 -7.26 -8.97
CA VAL A 93 -9.06 -6.77 -9.02
C VAL A 93 -9.10 -5.25 -9.09
N ILE A 94 -8.29 -4.58 -8.25
CA ILE A 94 -8.18 -3.12 -8.29
C ILE A 94 -7.63 -2.65 -9.64
N GLN A 95 -6.59 -3.31 -10.12
CA GLN A 95 -5.91 -2.97 -11.35
C GLN A 95 -6.82 -3.15 -12.56
N SER A 96 -7.52 -4.29 -12.66
CA SER A 96 -8.49 -4.55 -13.74
C SER A 96 -9.61 -3.51 -13.78
N ALA A 97 -10.19 -3.16 -12.63
CA ALA A 97 -11.23 -2.14 -12.56
C ALA A 97 -10.70 -0.73 -12.96
N LEU A 98 -9.47 -0.38 -12.58
CA LEU A 98 -8.84 0.87 -12.99
C LEU A 98 -8.56 0.89 -14.51
N PHE A 99 -8.16 -0.21 -15.10
CA PHE A 99 -7.96 -0.31 -16.55
C PHE A 99 -9.26 -0.11 -17.32
N ARG A 100 -10.34 -0.79 -16.93
CA ARG A 100 -11.67 -0.57 -17.52
C ARG A 100 -12.10 0.90 -17.43
N ALA A 101 -11.81 1.55 -16.30
CA ALA A 101 -12.10 2.96 -16.13
C ALA A 101 -11.24 3.88 -17.04
N ILE A 102 -10.00 3.51 -17.35
CA ILE A 102 -9.16 4.23 -18.32
C ILE A 102 -9.72 4.07 -19.73
N GLU A 103 -10.12 2.85 -20.14
CA GLU A 103 -10.68 2.58 -21.47
C GLU A 103 -11.95 3.39 -21.75
N THR A 104 -12.75 3.68 -20.72
CA THR A 104 -13.96 4.51 -20.83
C THR A 104 -13.70 6.02 -20.63
N SER A 105 -12.46 6.41 -20.34
CA SER A 105 -12.03 7.79 -20.13
C SER A 105 -11.50 8.43 -21.43
N ASN A 106 -11.15 9.73 -21.36
CA ASN A 106 -10.50 10.44 -22.46
C ASN A 106 -8.97 10.21 -22.49
N ALA A 107 -8.43 9.30 -21.69
CA ALA A 107 -7.01 9.01 -21.68
C ALA A 107 -6.64 7.98 -22.76
N THR A 108 -5.52 8.21 -23.43
CA THR A 108 -4.98 7.28 -24.42
C THR A 108 -3.99 6.32 -23.75
N MET A 109 -4.24 5.01 -23.85
CA MET A 109 -3.30 3.98 -23.43
C MET A 109 -2.25 3.73 -24.51
N ILE A 110 -0.99 3.66 -24.11
CA ILE A 110 0.15 3.34 -24.98
C ILE A 110 0.91 2.20 -24.34
N GLN A 111 0.87 1.04 -25.00
CA GLN A 111 1.66 -0.12 -24.54
C GLN A 111 3.11 0.02 -24.99
N ALA A 112 3.94 0.55 -24.12
CA ALA A 112 5.37 0.77 -24.36
C ALA A 112 6.09 1.06 -23.06
N SER A 113 7.43 1.00 -23.10
CA SER A 113 8.31 1.40 -22.00
C SER A 113 9.00 2.73 -22.31
N LEU A 114 9.20 3.55 -21.29
CA LEU A 114 10.01 4.75 -21.38
C LEU A 114 11.48 4.38 -21.60
N VAL A 115 12.12 4.98 -22.60
CA VAL A 115 13.55 4.78 -22.90
C VAL A 115 14.37 5.99 -22.56
N GLU A 116 13.92 7.20 -23.01
CA GLU A 116 14.62 8.45 -22.78
C GLU A 116 13.67 9.54 -22.29
N LEU A 117 14.23 10.44 -21.50
CA LEU A 117 13.55 11.60 -20.95
C LEU A 117 14.42 12.83 -21.14
N ASN A 118 13.90 13.81 -21.91
CA ASN A 118 14.60 15.04 -22.22
C ASN A 118 13.75 16.26 -21.84
N ALA A 119 14.25 17.12 -20.97
CA ALA A 119 13.59 18.39 -20.66
C ALA A 119 13.57 19.30 -21.90
N ASN A 120 12.48 20.02 -22.12
CA ASN A 120 12.36 21.02 -23.18
C ASN A 120 11.63 22.28 -22.66
N LYS A 121 11.43 23.27 -23.53
CA LYS A 121 10.82 24.57 -23.15
C LYS A 121 9.35 24.44 -22.65
N ILE A 122 8.66 23.33 -22.94
CA ILE A 122 7.24 23.16 -22.66
C ILE A 122 7.05 22.21 -21.45
N GLY A 123 8.06 21.36 -21.16
CA GLY A 123 8.02 20.31 -20.15
C GLY A 123 9.00 19.20 -20.49
N TYR A 124 8.49 18.03 -20.90
CA TYR A 124 9.35 16.88 -21.24
C TYR A 124 9.03 16.31 -22.62
N LYS A 125 10.09 15.87 -23.30
CA LYS A 125 10.04 14.97 -24.45
C LYS A 125 10.39 13.57 -23.97
N VAL A 126 9.47 12.63 -24.23
CA VAL A 126 9.52 11.23 -23.80
C VAL A 126 9.74 10.36 -25.04
N VAL A 127 10.74 9.50 -25.05
CA VAL A 127 10.98 8.49 -26.09
C VAL A 127 10.62 7.11 -25.59
N LEU A 128 9.86 6.36 -26.36
CA LEU A 128 9.37 5.03 -26.02
C LEU A 128 10.14 3.94 -26.81
N ASP A 129 10.15 2.73 -26.28
CA ASP A 129 10.82 1.57 -26.90
C ASP A 129 10.20 1.12 -28.25
N ASN A 130 8.96 1.51 -28.51
CA ASN A 130 8.30 1.30 -29.81
C ASN A 130 8.63 2.39 -30.86
N GLY A 131 9.57 3.29 -30.56
CA GLY A 131 10.01 4.38 -31.43
C GLY A 131 9.13 5.64 -31.39
N GLN A 132 8.01 5.61 -30.68
CA GLN A 132 7.17 6.80 -30.54
C GLN A 132 7.86 7.86 -29.66
N THR A 133 7.57 9.11 -29.97
CA THR A 133 8.04 10.26 -29.18
C THR A 133 6.84 11.13 -28.80
N LEU A 134 6.74 11.47 -27.54
CA LEU A 134 5.68 12.32 -27.01
C LEU A 134 6.26 13.58 -26.37
N SER A 135 5.51 14.69 -26.41
CA SER A 135 5.83 15.89 -25.63
C SER A 135 4.71 16.17 -24.66
N CYS A 136 5.03 16.44 -23.41
CA CYS A 136 4.05 16.73 -22.36
C CYS A 136 4.43 17.96 -21.55
N LYS A 137 3.42 18.70 -21.06
CA LYS A 137 3.60 19.81 -20.13
C LYS A 137 3.87 19.33 -18.70
N LEU A 138 3.35 18.17 -18.36
CA LEU A 138 3.56 17.54 -17.06
C LEU A 138 3.75 16.04 -17.26
N LEU A 139 4.84 15.51 -16.76
CA LEU A 139 5.11 14.08 -16.65
C LEU A 139 4.85 13.61 -15.21
N ILE A 140 4.06 12.56 -15.07
CA ILE A 140 3.80 11.95 -13.77
C ILE A 140 4.42 10.55 -13.76
N GLY A 141 5.46 10.35 -12.94
CA GLY A 141 6.08 9.05 -12.70
C GLY A 141 5.29 8.26 -11.64
N ALA A 142 4.65 7.18 -12.10
CA ALA A 142 3.85 6.25 -11.28
C ALA A 142 4.28 4.80 -11.53
N ASP A 143 5.52 4.60 -11.95
CA ASP A 143 6.12 3.38 -12.51
C ASP A 143 6.79 2.49 -11.46
N GLY A 144 6.36 2.62 -10.19
CA GLY A 144 6.71 1.70 -9.11
C GLY A 144 8.08 1.93 -8.45
N PRO A 145 8.51 1.00 -7.56
CA PRO A 145 9.67 1.21 -6.69
C PRO A 145 11.00 1.29 -7.47
N GLN A 146 11.06 0.74 -8.68
CA GLN A 146 12.21 0.81 -9.58
C GLN A 146 12.02 1.86 -10.69
N SER A 147 11.35 2.95 -10.38
CA SER A 147 10.95 3.99 -11.31
C SER A 147 12.04 4.40 -12.28
N LYS A 148 11.75 4.23 -13.57
CA LYS A 148 12.60 4.66 -14.68
C LYS A 148 12.49 6.17 -14.90
N VAL A 149 11.30 6.74 -14.65
CA VAL A 149 11.10 8.19 -14.67
C VAL A 149 12.02 8.86 -13.65
N ARG A 150 12.03 8.36 -12.39
CA ARG A 150 12.91 8.86 -11.34
C ARG A 150 14.38 8.77 -11.74
N SER A 151 14.81 7.63 -12.26
CA SER A 151 16.21 7.38 -12.69
C SER A 151 16.61 8.31 -13.83
N LEU A 152 15.81 8.42 -14.89
CA LEU A 152 16.11 9.28 -16.05
C LEU A 152 16.03 10.77 -15.72
N ALA A 153 15.27 11.15 -14.72
CA ALA A 153 15.22 12.53 -14.21
C ALA A 153 16.37 12.85 -13.22
N ASN A 154 17.28 11.90 -12.99
CA ASN A 154 18.40 12.03 -12.03
C ASN A 154 17.93 12.40 -10.61
N ILE A 155 16.80 11.86 -10.18
CA ILE A 155 16.30 12.04 -8.83
C ILE A 155 16.83 10.91 -7.95
N ASP A 156 17.71 11.25 -7.02
CA ASP A 156 18.23 10.33 -6.02
C ASP A 156 17.15 9.90 -5.02
N PHE A 157 17.36 8.77 -4.36
CA PHE A 157 16.51 8.27 -3.30
C PHE A 157 17.31 7.72 -2.12
N LYS A 158 16.70 7.78 -0.94
CA LYS A 158 17.21 7.10 0.25
C LYS A 158 16.59 5.73 0.33
N GLU A 159 17.42 4.74 0.61
CA GLU A 159 16.98 3.36 0.82
C GLU A 159 17.32 2.91 2.24
N HIS A 160 16.40 2.23 2.88
CA HIS A 160 16.64 1.54 4.13
C HIS A 160 16.21 0.07 3.99
N ASN A 161 17.18 -0.82 4.09
CA ASN A 161 16.95 -2.26 4.06
C ASN A 161 16.76 -2.78 5.49
N TYR A 162 15.59 -3.35 5.75
CA TYR A 162 15.25 -3.92 7.07
C TYR A 162 15.94 -5.26 7.35
N ASN A 163 16.64 -5.84 6.37
CA ASN A 163 17.20 -7.21 6.44
C ASN A 163 16.14 -8.26 6.76
N GLN A 164 14.95 -8.05 6.24
CA GLN A 164 13.77 -8.89 6.39
C GLN A 164 13.17 -9.19 5.02
N LYS A 165 12.39 -10.29 4.98
CA LYS A 165 11.52 -10.63 3.85
C LYS A 165 10.08 -10.77 4.35
N ALA A 166 9.12 -10.48 3.49
CA ALA A 166 7.74 -10.89 3.68
C ALA A 166 7.48 -12.16 2.88
N ILE A 167 6.93 -13.18 3.52
CA ILE A 167 6.35 -14.35 2.87
C ILE A 167 4.85 -14.11 2.79
N ILE A 168 4.29 -14.22 1.59
CA ILE A 168 2.86 -14.11 1.34
C ILE A 168 2.33 -15.42 0.76
N ALA A 169 1.15 -15.81 1.21
CA ALA A 169 0.40 -16.95 0.69
C ALA A 169 -1.07 -16.81 1.07
N ASN A 170 -1.94 -17.59 0.42
CA ASN A 170 -3.32 -17.76 0.85
C ASN A 170 -3.44 -19.05 1.65
N VAL A 171 -4.23 -19.03 2.71
CA VAL A 171 -4.49 -20.16 3.59
C VAL A 171 -5.98 -20.35 3.84
N LEU A 172 -6.40 -21.60 3.95
CA LEU A 172 -7.69 -22.01 4.49
C LEU A 172 -7.56 -22.11 6.01
N THR A 173 -8.57 -21.67 6.75
CA THR A 173 -8.63 -21.73 8.20
C THR A 173 -9.76 -22.67 8.64
N GLU A 174 -9.53 -23.48 9.64
CA GLU A 174 -10.56 -24.37 10.21
C GLU A 174 -11.68 -23.56 10.87
N LYS A 175 -11.33 -22.46 11.56
CA LYS A 175 -12.26 -21.57 12.24
C LYS A 175 -12.37 -20.24 11.49
N PRO A 176 -13.56 -19.60 11.47
CA PRO A 176 -13.77 -18.37 10.72
C PRO A 176 -13.00 -17.18 11.30
N LEU A 177 -12.56 -16.28 10.41
CA LEU A 177 -11.85 -15.04 10.73
C LEU A 177 -12.76 -13.92 11.28
N LYS A 178 -14.11 -14.07 11.14
CA LYS A 178 -15.12 -13.14 11.66
C LYS A 178 -14.93 -11.69 11.19
N GLN A 179 -14.64 -11.50 9.90
CA GLN A 179 -14.41 -10.17 9.30
C GLN A 179 -13.38 -9.34 10.09
N THR A 180 -12.35 -9.99 10.60
CA THR A 180 -11.32 -9.36 11.42
C THR A 180 -9.96 -9.54 10.75
N THR A 181 -9.18 -8.46 10.65
CA THR A 181 -7.75 -8.56 10.37
C THR A 181 -7.01 -8.87 11.66
N TRP A 182 -6.05 -9.77 11.58
CA TRP A 182 -5.30 -10.24 12.73
C TRP A 182 -3.82 -10.00 12.52
N GLN A 183 -3.11 -9.57 13.56
CA GLN A 183 -1.68 -9.39 13.51
C GLN A 183 -1.05 -9.87 14.82
N ARG A 184 -0.08 -10.76 14.69
CA ARG A 184 0.71 -11.27 15.81
C ARG A 184 2.14 -10.79 15.72
N PHE A 185 2.61 -10.19 16.80
CA PHE A 185 4.01 -9.91 16.99
C PHE A 185 4.67 -11.11 17.65
N LEU A 186 5.60 -11.73 16.95
CA LEU A 186 6.43 -12.83 17.41
C LEU A 186 7.81 -12.27 17.83
N SER A 187 8.65 -13.10 18.45
CA SER A 187 9.97 -12.69 18.96
C SER A 187 10.88 -12.09 17.87
N ASP A 188 10.74 -12.53 16.63
CA ASP A 188 11.63 -12.17 15.50
C ASP A 188 10.89 -11.97 14.18
N SER A 189 9.57 -11.90 14.22
CA SER A 189 8.72 -11.78 13.04
C SER A 189 7.34 -11.21 13.36
N ILE A 190 6.61 -10.83 12.33
CA ILE A 190 5.23 -10.35 12.42
C ILE A 190 4.39 -11.15 11.43
N LEU A 191 3.35 -11.80 11.95
CA LEU A 191 2.42 -12.60 11.14
C LEU A 191 1.05 -11.91 11.11
N ALA A 192 0.60 -11.56 9.91
CA ALA A 192 -0.71 -10.95 9.69
C ALA A 192 -1.62 -11.89 8.89
N PHE A 193 -2.92 -11.84 9.20
CA PHE A 193 -3.99 -12.53 8.48
C PHE A 193 -4.99 -11.50 7.98
N LEU A 194 -5.19 -11.45 6.67
CA LEU A 194 -6.09 -10.55 5.97
C LEU A 194 -7.25 -11.37 5.40
N PRO A 195 -8.48 -11.22 5.90
CA PRO A 195 -9.60 -12.07 5.51
C PRO A 195 -9.98 -11.86 4.04
N LEU A 196 -9.94 -12.92 3.24
CA LEU A 196 -10.43 -12.99 1.86
C LEU A 196 -11.89 -13.45 1.79
N SER A 197 -12.26 -14.34 2.71
CA SER A 197 -13.61 -14.83 2.97
C SER A 197 -13.72 -15.22 4.45
N ASP A 198 -14.80 -15.90 4.83
CA ASP A 198 -14.98 -16.34 6.23
C ASP A 198 -13.87 -17.27 6.70
N ASN A 199 -13.44 -18.19 5.84
CA ASN A 199 -12.44 -19.21 6.16
C ASN A 199 -11.18 -19.17 5.28
N GLN A 200 -10.95 -18.08 4.55
CA GLN A 200 -9.73 -17.89 3.78
C GLN A 200 -9.06 -16.56 4.12
N ALA A 201 -7.76 -16.60 4.27
CA ALA A 201 -6.94 -15.43 4.52
C ALA A 201 -5.75 -15.35 3.58
N SER A 202 -5.37 -14.14 3.19
CA SER A 202 -4.02 -13.88 2.75
C SER A 202 -3.15 -13.64 3.98
N ILE A 203 -2.02 -14.33 4.07
CA ILE A 203 -1.04 -14.13 5.13
C ILE A 203 0.09 -13.24 4.64
N VAL A 204 0.61 -12.44 5.56
CA VAL A 204 1.87 -11.70 5.38
C VAL A 204 2.76 -12.00 6.59
N TRP A 205 3.81 -12.79 6.36
CA TRP A 205 4.76 -13.13 7.42
C TRP A 205 6.07 -12.38 7.19
N SER A 206 6.21 -11.24 7.86
CA SER A 206 7.42 -10.42 7.83
C SER A 206 8.43 -10.96 8.84
N CYS A 207 9.59 -11.43 8.39
CA CYS A 207 10.59 -12.06 9.26
C CYS A 207 12.03 -11.80 8.78
N LYS A 208 12.99 -12.05 9.67
CA LYS A 208 14.42 -11.98 9.33
C LYS A 208 14.75 -12.92 8.16
N ASN A 209 15.74 -12.55 7.36
CA ASN A 209 16.14 -13.33 6.18
C ASN A 209 16.44 -14.80 6.49
N SER A 210 17.05 -15.08 7.65
CA SER A 210 17.33 -16.46 8.10
C SER A 210 16.07 -17.31 8.27
N LEU A 211 15.06 -16.75 8.96
CA LEU A 211 13.78 -17.42 9.15
C LEU A 211 13.01 -17.54 7.82
N ALA A 212 12.98 -16.48 7.00
CA ALA A 212 12.35 -16.53 5.70
C ALA A 212 12.93 -17.65 4.82
N ASN A 213 14.26 -17.74 4.74
CA ASN A 213 14.93 -18.77 3.97
C ASN A 213 14.67 -20.19 4.54
N ALA A 214 14.48 -20.33 5.84
CA ALA A 214 14.09 -21.61 6.46
C ALA A 214 12.64 -21.96 6.09
N LEU A 215 11.71 -21.03 6.19
CA LEU A 215 10.29 -21.22 5.85
C LEU A 215 10.08 -21.53 4.35
N GLU A 216 10.90 -20.98 3.47
CA GLU A 216 10.87 -21.26 2.03
C GLU A 216 11.22 -22.71 1.70
N LYS A 217 12.10 -23.34 2.48
CA LYS A 217 12.60 -24.71 2.27
C LYS A 217 11.66 -25.79 2.79
N LEU A 218 10.71 -25.42 3.66
CA LEU A 218 9.74 -26.37 4.20
C LEU A 218 8.84 -26.90 3.07
N ASP A 219 8.44 -28.15 3.18
CA ASP A 219 7.31 -28.64 2.37
C ASP A 219 5.99 -28.02 2.89
N ASP A 220 4.88 -28.27 2.20
CA ASP A 220 3.61 -27.63 2.54
C ASP A 220 3.04 -28.17 3.87
N ILE A 221 3.30 -29.42 4.23
CA ILE A 221 2.84 -30.02 5.50
C ILE A 221 3.57 -29.36 6.68
N GLU A 222 4.89 -29.25 6.58
CA GLU A 222 5.71 -28.62 7.61
C GLU A 222 5.39 -27.12 7.73
N PHE A 223 5.18 -26.43 6.61
CA PHE A 223 4.79 -25.02 6.62
C PHE A 223 3.41 -24.81 7.24
N ASN A 224 2.41 -25.66 6.92
CA ASN A 224 1.08 -25.62 7.52
C ASN A 224 1.13 -25.78 9.03
N LYS A 225 1.94 -26.74 9.51
CA LYS A 225 2.20 -26.91 10.95
C LYS A 225 2.84 -25.66 11.54
N ARG A 226 3.89 -25.14 10.90
CA ARG A 226 4.63 -23.97 11.39
C ARG A 226 3.78 -22.71 11.50
N ILE A 227 2.91 -22.44 10.52
CA ILE A 227 2.03 -21.27 10.56
C ILE A 227 0.87 -21.46 11.56
N THR A 228 0.37 -22.69 11.71
CA THR A 228 -0.63 -23.04 12.71
C THR A 228 -0.09 -22.78 14.12
N ASP A 229 1.11 -23.26 14.42
CA ASP A 229 1.81 -23.00 15.70
C ASP A 229 2.06 -21.48 15.89
N ALA A 230 2.52 -20.79 14.85
CA ALA A 230 2.75 -19.35 14.88
C ALA A 230 1.48 -18.53 15.13
N SER A 231 0.31 -19.06 14.80
CA SER A 231 -1.00 -18.44 15.09
C SER A 231 -1.60 -18.82 16.44
N GLU A 232 -0.92 -19.67 17.24
CA GLU A 232 -1.42 -20.25 18.50
C GLU A 232 -2.72 -21.04 18.33
N TYR A 233 -2.90 -21.70 17.18
CA TYR A 233 -4.13 -22.43 16.86
C TYR A 233 -5.40 -21.58 16.95
N ARG A 234 -5.26 -20.24 16.86
CA ARG A 234 -6.40 -19.31 16.99
C ARG A 234 -7.49 -19.60 15.96
N PHE A 235 -7.08 -19.99 14.77
CA PHE A 235 -7.97 -20.32 13.66
C PHE A 235 -8.11 -21.84 13.42
N GLY A 236 -7.70 -22.66 14.40
CA GLY A 236 -7.55 -24.10 14.23
C GLY A 236 -6.37 -24.43 13.33
N SER A 237 -6.44 -25.54 12.59
CA SER A 237 -5.44 -25.90 11.58
C SER A 237 -5.49 -24.93 10.39
N LEU A 238 -4.30 -24.69 9.81
CA LEU A 238 -4.14 -23.82 8.64
C LEU A 238 -3.58 -24.66 7.49
N GLU A 239 -4.13 -24.45 6.30
CA GLU A 239 -3.74 -25.18 5.08
C GLU A 239 -3.45 -24.20 3.94
N LEU A 240 -2.28 -24.34 3.31
CA LEU A 240 -1.90 -23.57 2.14
C LEU A 240 -2.88 -23.77 0.97
N GLN A 241 -3.29 -22.66 0.34
CA GLN A 241 -4.15 -22.62 -0.83
C GLN A 241 -3.46 -22.02 -2.06
N SER A 242 -2.22 -21.56 -1.91
CA SER A 242 -1.43 -20.96 -2.99
C SER A 242 0.05 -21.23 -2.81
N ALA A 243 0.82 -21.07 -3.88
CA ALA A 243 2.27 -21.02 -3.75
C ALA A 243 2.71 -19.86 -2.84
N ARG A 244 3.74 -20.11 -2.04
CA ARG A 244 4.40 -19.10 -1.23
C ARG A 244 5.22 -18.17 -2.13
N LYS A 245 5.07 -16.88 -1.96
CA LYS A 245 5.91 -15.86 -2.62
C LYS A 245 6.63 -15.07 -1.56
N ASN A 246 7.85 -14.62 -1.85
CA ASN A 246 8.60 -13.75 -0.95
C ASN A 246 9.09 -12.49 -1.65
N PHE A 247 9.34 -11.46 -0.88
CA PHE A 247 9.99 -10.23 -1.35
C PHE A 247 10.74 -9.55 -0.21
N PRO A 248 11.86 -8.87 -0.51
CA PRO A 248 12.63 -8.14 0.49
C PRO A 248 11.83 -6.94 1.02
N LEU A 249 11.95 -6.69 2.31
CA LEU A 249 11.38 -5.51 2.94
C LEU A 249 12.40 -4.37 2.91
N VAL A 250 12.12 -3.40 2.05
CA VAL A 250 12.96 -2.23 1.81
C VAL A 250 12.07 -1.01 1.76
N SER A 251 12.42 0.04 2.49
CA SER A 251 11.78 1.34 2.28
C SER A 251 12.63 2.22 1.39
N ARG A 252 11.97 2.97 0.52
CA ARG A 252 12.59 3.94 -0.37
C ARG A 252 11.86 5.27 -0.32
N SER A 253 12.59 6.36 -0.36
CA SER A 253 12.01 7.69 -0.45
C SER A 253 12.85 8.55 -1.38
N ALA A 254 12.25 9.07 -2.43
CA ALA A 254 12.90 9.99 -3.34
C ALA A 254 13.32 11.27 -2.60
N ASN A 255 14.51 11.79 -2.89
CA ASN A 255 15.00 13.05 -2.30
C ASN A 255 14.14 14.23 -2.73
N GLN A 256 13.55 14.15 -3.92
CA GLN A 256 12.64 15.14 -4.47
C GLN A 256 11.44 14.42 -5.08
N TYR A 257 10.23 14.87 -4.75
CA TYR A 257 8.99 14.32 -5.33
C TYR A 257 8.60 15.04 -6.61
N VAL A 258 9.15 16.23 -6.83
CA VAL A 258 8.82 17.07 -7.99
C VAL A 258 10.05 17.79 -8.52
N LEU A 259 10.05 18.00 -9.84
CA LEU A 259 10.87 18.96 -10.58
C LEU A 259 9.93 19.85 -11.39
N GLU A 260 10.48 20.83 -12.11
CA GLU A 260 9.69 21.58 -13.09
C GLU A 260 9.08 20.60 -14.11
N SER A 261 7.77 20.63 -14.27
CA SER A 261 7.02 19.77 -15.20
C SER A 261 7.10 18.24 -14.90
N LEU A 262 7.52 17.84 -13.71
CA LEU A 262 7.59 16.42 -13.32
C LEU A 262 7.12 16.23 -11.88
N ALA A 263 6.28 15.21 -11.67
CA ALA A 263 5.88 14.74 -10.35
C ALA A 263 6.02 13.22 -10.24
N LEU A 264 6.50 12.73 -9.09
CA LEU A 264 6.51 11.31 -8.72
C LEU A 264 5.36 11.05 -7.75
N ILE A 265 4.65 9.93 -7.91
CA ILE A 265 3.57 9.47 -7.02
C ILE A 265 3.71 7.98 -6.68
N GLY A 266 3.11 7.56 -5.57
CA GLY A 266 3.15 6.17 -5.11
C GLY A 266 4.56 5.64 -4.92
N ASP A 267 4.78 4.37 -5.26
CA ASP A 267 6.07 3.71 -5.04
C ASP A 267 7.23 4.33 -5.84
N ALA A 268 6.95 5.12 -6.88
CA ALA A 268 7.98 5.88 -7.59
C ALA A 268 8.56 7.01 -6.71
N ALA A 269 7.74 7.62 -5.86
CA ALA A 269 8.14 8.66 -4.92
C ALA A 269 8.59 8.08 -3.58
N HIS A 270 7.85 7.10 -3.05
CA HIS A 270 8.08 6.49 -1.74
C HIS A 270 7.53 5.08 -1.67
N ASN A 271 8.32 4.17 -1.15
CA ASN A 271 7.90 2.82 -0.80
C ASN A 271 8.16 2.65 0.70
N ILE A 272 7.12 2.42 1.47
CA ILE A 272 7.21 2.28 2.92
C ILE A 272 7.05 0.81 3.28
N HIS A 273 7.64 0.38 4.41
CA HIS A 273 7.50 -0.97 4.93
C HIS A 273 6.03 -1.37 4.98
N PRO A 274 5.63 -2.49 4.33
CA PRO A 274 4.21 -2.87 4.19
C PRO A 274 3.65 -3.50 5.48
N LEU A 275 3.73 -2.82 6.62
CA LEU A 275 2.98 -3.23 7.79
C LEU A 275 1.48 -3.11 7.47
N ALA A 276 0.80 -4.25 7.40
CA ALA A 276 -0.64 -4.39 7.17
C ALA A 276 -1.20 -3.94 5.80
N GLY A 277 -0.41 -4.02 4.71
CA GLY A 277 -0.95 -3.82 3.35
C GLY A 277 -1.41 -2.39 3.01
N GLN A 278 -0.88 -1.37 3.71
CA GLN A 278 -1.32 0.02 3.56
C GLN A 278 -0.61 0.82 2.45
N GLY A 279 0.40 0.27 1.78
CA GLY A 279 1.20 1.00 0.79
C GLY A 279 0.36 1.63 -0.32
N VAL A 280 -0.63 0.92 -0.84
CA VAL A 280 -1.51 1.40 -1.91
C VAL A 280 -2.33 2.63 -1.51
N ASN A 281 -2.75 2.74 -0.23
CA ASN A 281 -3.51 3.90 0.25
C ASN A 281 -2.69 5.19 0.23
N LEU A 282 -1.39 5.10 0.49
CA LEU A 282 -0.48 6.24 0.39
C LEU A 282 -0.36 6.71 -1.06
N GLY A 283 -0.26 5.78 -2.01
CA GLY A 283 -0.28 6.10 -3.44
C GLY A 283 -1.58 6.77 -3.88
N PHE A 284 -2.74 6.30 -3.41
CA PHE A 284 -4.02 6.96 -3.68
C PHE A 284 -4.11 8.34 -3.02
N SER A 285 -3.52 8.51 -1.84
CA SER A 285 -3.44 9.83 -1.19
C SER A 285 -2.57 10.81 -2.00
N ASP A 286 -1.51 10.33 -2.63
CA ASP A 286 -0.71 11.16 -3.56
C ASP A 286 -1.53 11.59 -4.76
N VAL A 287 -2.31 10.68 -5.34
CA VAL A 287 -3.22 10.97 -6.46
C VAL A 287 -4.23 12.04 -6.07
N MET A 288 -4.88 11.90 -4.92
CA MET A 288 -5.87 12.87 -4.43
C MET A 288 -5.25 14.26 -4.24
N GLU A 289 -4.10 14.32 -3.56
CA GLU A 289 -3.42 15.60 -3.29
C GLU A 289 -2.91 16.27 -4.56
N LEU A 290 -2.22 15.50 -5.44
CA LEU A 290 -1.72 16.07 -6.70
C LEU A 290 -2.86 16.54 -7.59
N SER A 291 -3.94 15.76 -7.72
CA SER A 291 -5.13 16.13 -8.47
C SER A 291 -5.75 17.43 -7.96
N GLN A 292 -5.87 17.59 -6.64
CA GLN A 292 -6.40 18.81 -6.03
C GLN A 292 -5.53 20.02 -6.34
N GLN A 293 -4.20 19.92 -6.21
CA GLN A 293 -3.29 21.02 -6.51
C GLN A 293 -3.35 21.45 -7.99
N LEU A 294 -3.50 20.48 -8.91
CA LEU A 294 -3.64 20.76 -10.34
C LEU A 294 -4.98 21.45 -10.65
N GLN A 295 -6.09 21.01 -10.04
CA GLN A 295 -7.41 21.63 -10.21
C GLN A 295 -7.47 23.06 -9.68
N ASP A 296 -6.83 23.33 -8.52
CA ASP A 296 -6.78 24.65 -7.91
C ASP A 296 -5.84 25.62 -8.65
N SER A 297 -5.07 25.12 -9.62
CA SER A 297 -4.13 25.91 -10.41
C SER A 297 -4.77 26.51 -11.65
N LYS A 298 -4.12 27.53 -12.22
CA LYS A 298 -4.53 28.08 -13.52
C LYS A 298 -4.24 27.06 -14.64
N PRO A 299 -5.05 26.98 -15.71
CA PRO A 299 -4.85 26.01 -16.79
C PRO A 299 -3.48 26.06 -17.49
N ASN A 300 -2.82 27.22 -17.48
CA ASN A 300 -1.47 27.39 -18.03
C ASN A 300 -0.35 27.10 -17.03
N ALA A 301 -0.66 26.86 -15.77
CA ALA A 301 0.30 26.51 -14.70
C ALA A 301 0.48 24.99 -14.53
N LEU A 302 -0.03 24.19 -15.47
CA LEU A 302 0.19 22.75 -15.48
C LEU A 302 1.69 22.46 -15.64
N GLY A 303 2.31 21.88 -14.64
CA GLY A 303 3.75 21.65 -14.60
C GLY A 303 4.56 22.71 -13.85
N ASP A 304 3.97 23.83 -13.45
CA ASP A 304 4.63 24.87 -12.66
C ASP A 304 5.17 24.28 -11.33
N PHE A 305 6.44 24.49 -11.08
CA PHE A 305 7.11 24.00 -9.89
C PHE A 305 6.45 24.44 -8.58
N LEU A 306 5.92 25.67 -8.52
CA LEU A 306 5.27 26.17 -7.31
C LEU A 306 3.96 25.44 -7.01
N VAL A 307 3.23 25.02 -8.04
CA VAL A 307 2.03 24.17 -7.90
C VAL A 307 2.43 22.79 -7.42
N LEU A 308 3.37 22.15 -8.10
CA LEU A 308 3.83 20.80 -7.78
C LEU A 308 4.49 20.73 -6.39
N ARG A 309 5.18 21.79 -5.96
CA ARG A 309 5.81 21.90 -4.65
C ARG A 309 4.79 21.87 -3.51
N LYS A 310 3.56 22.35 -3.71
CA LYS A 310 2.50 22.25 -2.68
C LYS A 310 2.16 20.80 -2.42
N TYR A 311 1.94 20.01 -3.48
CA TYR A 311 1.79 18.56 -3.39
C TYR A 311 2.97 17.92 -2.66
N ALA A 312 4.20 18.19 -3.09
CA ALA A 312 5.39 17.60 -2.50
C ALA A 312 5.51 17.89 -0.99
N ARG A 313 5.19 19.12 -0.56
CA ARG A 313 5.22 19.49 0.87
C ARG A 313 4.17 18.75 1.70
N ALA A 314 2.94 18.66 1.20
CA ALA A 314 1.85 17.98 1.88
C ALA A 314 2.17 16.49 2.06
N ARG A 315 2.59 15.82 0.99
CA ARG A 315 2.79 14.37 1.00
C ARG A 315 4.08 13.94 1.70
N ARG A 316 5.16 14.73 1.54
CA ARG A 316 6.46 14.38 2.14
C ARG A 316 6.39 14.34 3.66
N LEU A 317 5.70 15.30 4.28
CA LEU A 317 5.55 15.32 5.74
C LEU A 317 4.80 14.07 6.23
N ASP A 318 3.66 13.77 5.61
CA ASP A 318 2.86 12.59 5.98
C ASP A 318 3.64 11.29 5.82
N ASN A 319 4.35 11.14 4.69
CA ASN A 319 5.13 9.95 4.38
C ASN A 319 6.35 9.80 5.30
N GLU A 320 7.04 10.90 5.67
CA GLU A 320 8.16 10.87 6.62
C GLU A 320 7.67 10.50 8.04
N VAL A 321 6.54 11.03 8.48
CA VAL A 321 5.94 10.65 9.77
C VAL A 321 5.59 9.17 9.77
N MET A 322 4.94 8.67 8.72
CA MET A 322 4.59 7.26 8.59
C MET A 322 5.85 6.37 8.58
N ALA A 323 6.86 6.71 7.78
CA ALA A 323 8.11 5.95 7.71
C ALA A 323 8.84 5.90 9.06
N LYS A 324 8.92 7.02 9.78
CA LYS A 324 9.52 7.06 11.12
C LYS A 324 8.71 6.24 12.14
N THR A 325 7.39 6.30 12.07
CA THR A 325 6.51 5.47 12.93
C THR A 325 6.75 3.99 12.68
N MET A 326 6.81 3.56 11.42
CA MET A 326 7.08 2.16 11.06
C MET A 326 8.48 1.72 11.50
N THR A 327 9.49 2.55 11.30
CA THR A 327 10.86 2.25 11.77
C THR A 327 10.93 2.18 13.31
N GLY A 328 10.21 3.06 14.00
CA GLY A 328 10.13 3.03 15.46
C GLY A 328 9.43 1.78 15.99
N LEU A 329 8.33 1.38 15.36
CA LEU A 329 7.65 0.12 15.68
C LEU A 329 8.57 -1.08 15.41
N ASP A 330 9.21 -1.16 14.25
CA ASP A 330 10.15 -2.23 13.93
C ASP A 330 11.29 -2.33 14.97
N TRP A 331 11.84 -1.20 15.40
CA TRP A 331 12.86 -1.16 16.45
C TRP A 331 12.32 -1.67 17.80
N ILE A 332 11.17 -1.19 18.27
CA ILE A 332 10.55 -1.61 19.54
C ILE A 332 10.30 -3.12 19.54
N TYR A 333 9.90 -3.71 18.40
CA TYR A 333 9.60 -5.12 18.31
C TYR A 333 10.82 -6.03 18.08
N LYS A 334 11.93 -5.49 17.59
CA LYS A 334 13.21 -6.22 17.50
C LYS A 334 13.97 -6.34 18.81
N GLU A 335 13.77 -5.37 19.70
CA GLU A 335 14.47 -5.36 20.98
C GLU A 335 13.87 -6.40 21.95
N ASN A 336 14.70 -7.37 22.36
CA ASN A 336 14.32 -8.43 23.29
C ASN A 336 14.64 -8.11 24.76
N MET A 337 15.04 -6.88 25.09
CA MET A 337 15.31 -6.47 26.46
C MET A 337 14.02 -6.48 27.29
N GLU A 338 14.05 -7.08 28.47
CA GLU A 338 12.91 -7.22 29.38
C GLU A 338 12.15 -5.90 29.63
N PRO A 339 12.80 -4.77 29.92
CA PRO A 339 12.11 -3.51 30.14
C PRO A 339 11.33 -3.02 28.92
N ILE A 340 11.87 -3.24 27.69
CA ILE A 340 11.22 -2.84 26.43
C ILE A 340 10.02 -3.73 26.12
N ARG A 341 10.13 -5.04 26.39
CA ARG A 341 9.02 -5.99 26.26
C ARG A 341 7.86 -5.64 27.19
N TRP A 342 8.17 -5.33 28.44
CA TRP A 342 7.16 -4.90 29.41
C TRP A 342 6.50 -3.58 28.98
N LEU A 343 7.31 -2.57 28.59
CA LEU A 343 6.83 -1.27 28.12
C LEU A 343 5.94 -1.41 26.86
N ARG A 344 6.28 -2.31 25.94
CA ARG A 344 5.50 -2.61 24.75
C ARG A 344 4.11 -3.16 25.09
N GLY A 345 4.05 -4.19 25.94
CA GLY A 345 2.78 -4.75 26.39
C GLY A 345 1.92 -3.77 27.17
N TYR A 346 2.54 -3.01 28.08
CA TYR A 346 1.87 -1.94 28.82
C TYR A 346 1.35 -0.84 27.88
N GLY A 347 2.16 -0.41 26.89
CA GLY A 347 1.78 0.58 25.90
C GLY A 347 0.59 0.15 25.04
N MET A 348 0.56 -1.10 24.56
CA MET A 348 -0.58 -1.65 23.82
C MET A 348 -1.86 -1.63 24.67
N ASN A 349 -1.79 -2.12 25.89
CA ASN A 349 -2.92 -2.14 26.82
C ASN A 349 -3.38 -0.71 27.18
N LEU A 350 -2.44 0.22 27.39
CA LEU A 350 -2.78 1.63 27.64
C LEU A 350 -3.54 2.26 26.48
N ILE A 351 -3.12 2.00 25.25
CA ILE A 351 -3.83 2.47 24.05
C ILE A 351 -5.22 1.82 23.98
N ASP A 352 -5.33 0.51 24.21
CA ASP A 352 -6.61 -0.20 24.12
C ASP A 352 -7.63 0.28 25.16
N HIS A 353 -7.16 0.59 26.38
CA HIS A 353 -8.02 1.07 27.49
C HIS A 353 -8.21 2.59 27.53
N THR A 354 -7.54 3.36 26.66
CA THR A 354 -7.67 4.84 26.63
C THR A 354 -8.40 5.27 25.36
N PRO A 355 -9.72 5.54 25.41
CA PRO A 355 -10.53 5.82 24.22
C PRO A 355 -9.96 6.92 23.32
N ALA A 356 -9.43 8.01 23.90
CA ALA A 356 -8.86 9.12 23.13
C ALA A 356 -7.60 8.71 22.34
N LEU A 357 -6.70 7.93 22.95
CA LEU A 357 -5.51 7.41 22.27
C LEU A 357 -5.90 6.38 21.21
N LYS A 358 -6.80 5.48 21.55
CA LYS A 358 -7.31 4.46 20.62
C LYS A 358 -7.93 5.11 19.39
N SER A 359 -8.83 6.07 19.57
CA SER A 359 -9.44 6.85 18.48
C SER A 359 -8.40 7.59 17.64
N PHE A 360 -7.39 8.21 18.28
CA PHE A 360 -6.30 8.88 17.55
C PHE A 360 -5.56 7.90 16.60
N PHE A 361 -5.11 6.75 17.11
CA PHE A 361 -4.41 5.76 16.28
C PHE A 361 -5.31 5.15 15.20
N GLN A 362 -6.58 4.89 15.54
CA GLN A 362 -7.55 4.35 14.59
C GLN A 362 -7.80 5.34 13.44
N ARG A 363 -7.99 6.63 13.72
CA ARG A 363 -8.16 7.67 12.69
C ARG A 363 -6.94 7.81 11.80
N GLN A 364 -5.73 7.72 12.35
CA GLN A 364 -4.50 7.71 11.57
C GLN A 364 -4.46 6.51 10.60
N ALA A 365 -4.79 5.31 11.09
CA ALA A 365 -4.83 4.09 10.27
C ALA A 365 -5.91 4.15 9.17
N LEU A 366 -7.02 4.85 9.41
CA LEU A 366 -8.13 5.03 8.46
C LEU A 366 -7.87 6.13 7.42
N GLY A 367 -6.76 6.84 7.50
CA GLY A 367 -6.44 7.97 6.62
C GLY A 367 -7.29 9.22 6.89
N LYS A 368 -8.00 9.28 8.02
CA LYS A 368 -8.79 10.44 8.43
C LYS A 368 -7.92 11.44 9.19
N ILE A 369 -7.03 12.12 8.50
CA ILE A 369 -6.38 13.30 9.04
C ILE A 369 -7.41 14.43 8.95
N LYS A 370 -7.84 14.98 10.09
CA LYS A 370 -8.63 16.22 10.08
C LYS A 370 -7.81 17.28 9.35
N LYS A 371 -8.31 17.74 8.19
CA LYS A 371 -7.97 19.08 7.75
C LYS A 371 -8.66 20.03 8.73
N ASN A 372 -7.90 20.67 9.62
CA ASN A 372 -8.35 21.86 10.32
C ASN A 372 -8.56 23.00 9.33
#